data_ce926651ebb34610aa9caf1d92ec25c7
#
_entry.id   ce926651ebb34610aa9caf1d92ec25c7
#
_cell.length_a   1.000
_cell.length_b   1.000
_cell.length_c   1.000
_cell.angle_alpha   90.00
_cell.angle_beta   90.00
_cell.angle_gamma   90.00
#
_symmetry.space_group_name_H-M   'P 1'
#
loop_
_entity.id
_entity.type
_entity.pdbx_description
1 polymer ?
#
loop_
_entity_poly.entity_id
_entity_poly.type
_entity_poly.pdbx_seq_one_letter_code
_entity_poly.pdbx_strand_id
1 'polypeptide(L)'
;MNKEILINHINENVLGKIQIPYIDVVAYKDYEEVFRYGASKKGDYTGKEELLMFSCTKPLTVACAMKLIEDGKLSLEQKVEEILPAYKNVFTLNDNNEKIAPTVTMTVKHLLTMTAGLTYGKEYEEVITGLNIEKGKETLEIVNAFAQVPLKSCPGEKFRYSYCHDVLGAVIEVVSGKKFSEFMKETIFDKLGMEKTYFSPRANENVADFYWNYEQDGIKPLVKVVPHIFCDGYESGGAGLVSTVEDYAKFALAMANGGLGANGVRILKEETVKDIYSPVLASISVNNGFTCVQGKDYGYGLGVRTRIRETEWGLPKGEFGWDGAAGSYLMVDPVNKVTVVVGMHIRNWTPIFSGEHLKIVELIYKHIL
;
A
#
# COMPACT_ATOMS: atom_id res chain seq x y z
N MET A 1 -7.27 31.24 -0.22
CA MET A 1 -7.31 29.85 -0.74
C MET A 1 -7.71 29.90 -2.21
N ASN A 2 -6.84 29.46 -3.11
CA ASN A 2 -7.14 29.50 -4.55
C ASN A 2 -7.19 28.05 -5.09
N LYS A 3 -8.35 27.40 -4.91
CA LYS A 3 -8.61 26.02 -5.36
C LYS A 3 -8.53 25.88 -6.89
N GLU A 4 -8.76 26.97 -7.63
CA GLU A 4 -8.74 26.95 -9.10
C GLU A 4 -7.37 26.60 -9.68
N ILE A 5 -6.26 26.97 -9.02
CA ILE A 5 -4.92 26.63 -9.47
C ILE A 5 -4.74 25.12 -9.54
N LEU A 6 -5.18 24.39 -8.49
CA LEU A 6 -5.08 22.92 -8.46
C LEU A 6 -6.08 22.29 -9.44
N ILE A 7 -7.31 22.81 -9.54
CA ILE A 7 -8.32 22.31 -10.48
C ILE A 7 -7.82 22.47 -11.93
N ASN A 8 -7.28 23.64 -12.28
CA ASN A 8 -6.71 23.88 -13.60
C ASN A 8 -5.50 22.96 -13.87
N HIS A 9 -4.62 22.77 -12.88
CA HIS A 9 -3.51 21.83 -13.01
C HIS A 9 -4.00 20.40 -13.30
N ILE A 10 -5.00 19.91 -12.57
CA ILE A 10 -5.59 18.59 -12.78
C ILE A 10 -6.18 18.49 -14.19
N ASN A 11 -6.97 19.45 -14.61
CA ASN A 11 -7.64 19.43 -15.91
C ASN A 11 -6.65 19.52 -17.10
N GLU A 12 -5.68 20.43 -17.02
CA GLU A 12 -4.77 20.70 -18.14
C GLU A 12 -3.61 19.68 -18.19
N ASN A 13 -3.06 19.30 -17.04
CA ASN A 13 -1.89 18.45 -17.00
C ASN A 13 -2.24 16.98 -16.78
N VAL A 14 -3.06 16.64 -15.77
CA VAL A 14 -3.34 15.24 -15.43
C VAL A 14 -4.33 14.64 -16.43
N LEU A 15 -5.52 15.18 -16.56
CA LEU A 15 -6.53 14.72 -17.52
C LEU A 15 -6.18 15.10 -18.96
N GLY A 16 -5.55 16.27 -19.16
CA GLY A 16 -5.18 16.79 -20.47
C GLY A 16 -3.90 16.15 -21.02
N LYS A 17 -2.72 16.61 -20.58
CA LYS A 17 -1.42 16.21 -21.14
C LYS A 17 -1.03 14.77 -20.77
N ILE A 18 -1.21 14.37 -19.50
CA ILE A 18 -0.89 13.03 -19.04
C ILE A 18 -1.97 12.02 -19.46
N GLN A 19 -3.15 12.51 -19.82
CA GLN A 19 -4.27 11.73 -20.37
C GLN A 19 -4.81 10.66 -19.40
N ILE A 20 -4.74 10.89 -18.09
CA ILE A 20 -5.39 10.01 -17.12
C ILE A 20 -6.90 9.99 -17.36
N PRO A 21 -7.54 8.84 -17.45
CA PRO A 21 -8.97 8.76 -17.79
C PRO A 21 -9.88 9.20 -16.64
N TYR A 22 -9.42 9.07 -15.39
CA TYR A 22 -10.18 9.35 -14.16
C TYR A 22 -9.24 9.81 -13.06
N ILE A 23 -9.68 10.77 -12.25
CA ILE A 23 -9.02 11.19 -11.03
C ILE A 23 -10.05 11.63 -9.98
N ASP A 24 -9.81 11.30 -8.73
CA ASP A 24 -10.49 11.82 -7.55
C ASP A 24 -9.45 12.23 -6.52
N VAL A 25 -9.49 13.48 -6.05
CA VAL A 25 -8.55 14.04 -5.08
C VAL A 25 -9.32 14.60 -3.91
N VAL A 26 -8.96 14.15 -2.71
CA VAL A 26 -9.48 14.75 -1.48
C VAL A 26 -8.32 15.12 -0.55
N ALA A 27 -8.42 16.26 0.11
CA ALA A 27 -7.51 16.70 1.14
C ALA A 27 -8.27 17.16 2.39
N TYR A 28 -7.73 16.79 3.54
CA TYR A 28 -8.23 17.20 4.85
C TYR A 28 -7.12 17.87 5.66
N LYS A 29 -7.52 18.79 6.54
CA LYS A 29 -6.70 19.31 7.62
C LYS A 29 -7.46 19.19 8.93
N ASP A 30 -6.85 18.58 9.93
CA ASP A 30 -7.47 18.19 11.21
C ASP A 30 -8.77 17.39 10.98
N TYR A 31 -9.67 17.25 10.61
CA TYR A 31 -10.84 16.47 10.21
C TYR A 31 -11.73 17.25 9.23
N GLU A 32 -11.31 18.47 8.84
CA GLU A 32 -12.08 19.30 7.91
C GLU A 32 -11.62 19.04 6.48
N GLU A 33 -12.58 18.81 5.57
CA GLU A 33 -12.32 18.72 4.14
C GLU A 33 -11.95 20.11 3.61
N VAL A 34 -10.68 20.29 3.22
CA VAL A 34 -10.18 21.56 2.68
C VAL A 34 -10.23 21.60 1.15
N PHE A 35 -10.18 20.41 0.52
CA PHE A 35 -10.24 20.27 -0.92
C PHE A 35 -10.87 18.95 -1.33
N ARG A 36 -11.75 19.00 -2.34
CA ARG A 36 -12.21 17.84 -3.11
C ARG A 36 -12.39 18.25 -4.55
N TYR A 37 -11.89 17.43 -5.45
CA TYR A 37 -12.12 17.55 -6.87
C TYR A 37 -11.95 16.20 -7.55
N GLY A 38 -12.92 15.82 -8.35
CA GLY A 38 -12.85 14.64 -9.16
C GLY A 38 -13.41 14.88 -10.55
N ALA A 39 -12.86 14.19 -11.53
CA ALA A 39 -13.28 14.28 -12.89
C ALA A 39 -12.94 13.01 -13.69
N SER A 40 -13.72 12.75 -14.72
CA SER A 40 -13.52 11.68 -15.70
C SER A 40 -13.56 12.28 -17.10
N LYS A 41 -12.74 11.76 -18.01
CA LYS A 41 -12.80 12.14 -19.44
C LYS A 41 -14.13 11.78 -20.10
N LYS A 42 -14.83 10.77 -19.59
CA LYS A 42 -16.16 10.38 -20.07
C LYS A 42 -17.29 11.25 -19.52
N GLY A 43 -17.02 12.07 -18.48
CA GLY A 43 -18.02 12.86 -17.79
C GLY A 43 -18.94 12.04 -16.88
N ASP A 44 -18.56 10.84 -16.52
CA ASP A 44 -19.31 9.86 -15.72
C ASP A 44 -18.87 9.80 -14.25
N TYR A 45 -18.03 10.74 -13.80
CA TYR A 45 -17.57 10.84 -12.41
C TYR A 45 -18.74 11.01 -11.43
N THR A 46 -18.77 10.16 -10.40
CA THR A 46 -19.81 10.17 -9.35
C THR A 46 -19.25 10.47 -7.96
N GLY A 47 -17.94 10.31 -7.74
CA GLY A 47 -17.28 10.40 -6.44
C GLY A 47 -17.52 9.17 -5.55
N LYS A 48 -18.06 8.09 -6.11
CA LYS A 48 -18.39 6.86 -5.40
C LYS A 48 -17.73 5.62 -6.04
N GLU A 49 -16.84 5.86 -6.97
CA GLU A 49 -16.13 4.81 -7.71
C GLU A 49 -15.32 3.96 -6.75
N GLU A 50 -15.51 2.66 -6.85
CA GLU A 50 -14.73 1.66 -6.15
C GLU A 50 -13.49 1.32 -6.98
N LEU A 51 -12.33 1.49 -6.38
CA LEU A 51 -11.04 1.41 -7.05
C LEU A 51 -10.22 0.22 -6.52
N LEU A 52 -9.53 -0.45 -7.42
CA LEU A 52 -8.51 -1.45 -7.06
C LEU A 52 -7.29 -0.71 -6.48
N MET A 53 -7.13 -0.77 -5.16
CA MET A 53 -6.14 0.04 -4.43
C MET A 53 -4.70 -0.42 -4.65
N PHE A 54 -4.50 -1.66 -5.12
CA PHE A 54 -3.17 -2.24 -5.27
C PHE A 54 -2.32 -2.00 -4.00
N SER A 55 -1.12 -1.48 -4.15
CA SER A 55 -0.18 -1.34 -3.04
C SER A 55 -0.59 -0.34 -1.95
N CYS A 56 -1.63 0.47 -2.18
CA CYS A 56 -2.29 1.18 -1.08
C CYS A 56 -3.01 0.25 -0.08
N THR A 57 -3.08 -1.07 -0.34
CA THR A 57 -3.44 -2.09 0.66
C THR A 57 -2.43 -2.14 1.81
N LYS A 58 -1.14 -1.94 1.51
CA LYS A 58 -0.03 -2.15 2.45
C LYS A 58 -0.13 -1.36 3.77
N PRO A 59 -0.47 -0.06 3.77
CA PRO A 59 -0.62 0.70 5.02
C PRO A 59 -1.67 0.12 5.96
N LEU A 60 -2.76 -0.43 5.44
CA LEU A 60 -3.80 -1.07 6.26
C LEU A 60 -3.34 -2.43 6.80
N THR A 61 -2.62 -3.22 5.98
CA THR A 61 -1.99 -4.47 6.42
C THR A 61 -1.01 -4.22 7.57
N VAL A 62 -0.20 -3.16 7.44
CA VAL A 62 0.72 -2.72 8.50
C VAL A 62 -0.06 -2.33 9.76
N ALA A 63 -1.12 -1.54 9.64
CA ALA A 63 -1.94 -1.14 10.79
C ALA A 63 -2.52 -2.35 11.53
N CYS A 64 -2.95 -3.39 10.80
CA CYS A 64 -3.40 -4.65 11.39
C CYS A 64 -2.29 -5.39 12.15
N ALA A 65 -1.09 -5.52 11.56
CA ALA A 65 0.05 -6.15 12.21
C ALA A 65 0.47 -5.36 13.46
N MET A 66 0.54 -4.04 13.36
CA MET A 66 0.89 -3.16 14.47
C MET A 66 -0.17 -3.18 15.58
N LYS A 67 -1.45 -3.41 15.24
CA LYS A 67 -2.49 -3.64 16.25
C LYS A 67 -2.26 -4.93 17.04
N LEU A 68 -1.86 -6.01 16.38
CA LEU A 68 -1.49 -7.25 17.07
C LEU A 68 -0.24 -7.08 17.96
N ILE A 69 0.72 -6.25 17.51
CA ILE A 69 1.92 -5.92 18.31
C ILE A 69 1.51 -5.07 19.53
N GLU A 70 0.68 -4.05 19.34
CA GLU A 70 0.14 -3.22 20.41
C GLU A 70 -0.62 -4.03 21.47
N ASP A 71 -1.34 -5.09 21.04
CA ASP A 71 -2.09 -6.00 21.89
C ASP A 71 -1.21 -7.11 22.52
N GLY A 72 0.10 -7.11 22.26
CA GLY A 72 1.04 -8.11 22.79
C GLY A 72 0.89 -9.52 22.22
N LYS A 73 0.17 -9.66 21.08
CA LYS A 73 -0.06 -10.95 20.40
C LYS A 73 0.99 -11.25 19.33
N LEU A 74 1.74 -10.25 18.90
CA LEU A 74 2.80 -10.34 17.91
C LEU A 74 3.98 -9.48 18.38
N SER A 75 5.20 -9.75 17.89
CA SER A 75 6.33 -8.87 18.10
C SER A 75 7.15 -8.69 16.82
N LEU A 76 7.88 -7.56 16.72
CA LEU A 76 8.73 -7.26 15.57
C LEU A 76 9.83 -8.32 15.36
N GLU A 77 10.40 -8.83 16.45
CA GLU A 77 11.50 -9.80 16.41
C GLU A 77 11.01 -11.26 16.39
N GLN A 78 9.68 -11.48 16.42
CA GLN A 78 9.13 -12.84 16.31
C GLN A 78 9.50 -13.46 14.97
N LYS A 79 9.98 -14.70 15.01
CA LYS A 79 10.38 -15.43 13.83
C LYS A 79 9.15 -15.85 13.01
N VAL A 80 9.19 -15.62 11.71
CA VAL A 80 8.10 -16.00 10.81
C VAL A 80 7.86 -17.50 10.81
N GLU A 81 8.91 -18.31 10.95
CA GLU A 81 8.83 -19.77 11.02
C GLU A 81 8.06 -20.33 12.24
N GLU A 82 7.96 -19.55 13.32
CA GLU A 82 7.17 -19.91 14.52
C GLU A 82 5.67 -19.76 14.26
N ILE A 83 5.27 -18.94 13.30
CA ILE A 83 3.88 -18.67 12.93
C ILE A 83 3.51 -19.43 11.66
N LEU A 84 4.39 -19.42 10.66
CA LEU A 84 4.25 -20.06 9.37
C LEU A 84 5.36 -21.13 9.21
N PRO A 85 5.12 -22.39 9.61
CA PRO A 85 6.18 -23.43 9.62
C PRO A 85 6.83 -23.69 8.27
N ALA A 86 6.17 -23.39 7.15
CA ALA A 86 6.75 -23.48 5.81
C ALA A 86 8.02 -22.63 5.64
N TYR A 87 8.13 -21.53 6.39
CA TYR A 87 9.27 -20.62 6.33
C TYR A 87 10.50 -21.08 7.12
N LYS A 88 10.45 -22.23 7.80
CA LYS A 88 11.59 -22.82 8.51
C LYS A 88 12.73 -23.21 7.57
N ASN A 89 12.41 -23.62 6.36
CA ASN A 89 13.36 -24.15 5.39
C ASN A 89 13.54 -23.21 4.17
N VAL A 90 13.30 -21.91 4.34
CA VAL A 90 13.63 -20.92 3.29
C VAL A 90 15.13 -20.93 3.01
N PHE A 91 15.51 -20.66 1.78
CA PHE A 91 16.89 -20.77 1.33
C PHE A 91 17.25 -19.65 0.35
N THR A 92 18.53 -19.38 0.22
CA THR A 92 19.14 -18.63 -0.87
C THR A 92 19.86 -19.60 -1.81
N LEU A 93 20.31 -19.14 -2.97
CA LEU A 93 21.20 -19.89 -3.86
C LEU A 93 22.60 -19.28 -3.81
N ASN A 94 23.63 -20.15 -3.75
CA ASN A 94 25.01 -19.73 -3.95
C ASN A 94 25.35 -19.61 -5.47
N ASP A 95 26.61 -19.27 -5.78
CA ASP A 95 27.08 -19.09 -7.16
C ASP A 95 27.00 -20.38 -8.00
N ASN A 96 26.94 -21.54 -7.35
CA ASN A 96 26.76 -22.84 -7.99
C ASN A 96 25.30 -23.29 -8.11
N ASN A 97 24.33 -22.39 -7.79
CA ASN A 97 22.90 -22.71 -7.69
C ASN A 97 22.54 -23.78 -6.64
N GLU A 98 23.36 -23.96 -5.61
CA GLU A 98 23.08 -24.85 -4.49
C GLU A 98 22.27 -24.11 -3.42
N LYS A 99 21.31 -24.82 -2.80
CA LYS A 99 20.51 -24.28 -1.70
C LYS A 99 21.35 -24.12 -0.45
N ILE A 100 21.38 -22.91 0.10
CA ILE A 100 22.02 -22.60 1.39
C ILE A 100 21.01 -21.93 2.33
N ALA A 101 21.07 -22.28 3.60
CA ALA A 101 20.25 -21.63 4.62
C ALA A 101 20.71 -20.18 4.82
N PRO A 102 19.77 -19.21 4.96
CA PRO A 102 20.14 -17.86 5.31
C PRO A 102 20.84 -17.80 6.67
N THR A 103 21.79 -16.91 6.81
CA THR A 103 22.52 -16.70 8.08
C THR A 103 21.69 -15.99 9.14
N VAL A 104 20.58 -15.36 8.74
CA VAL A 104 19.63 -14.63 9.61
C VAL A 104 18.25 -15.21 9.40
N THR A 105 17.55 -15.53 10.50
CA THR A 105 16.18 -16.00 10.46
C THR A 105 15.23 -14.85 10.12
N MET A 106 14.25 -15.10 9.27
CA MET A 106 13.23 -14.12 8.89
C MET A 106 12.33 -13.77 10.08
N THR A 107 12.16 -12.48 10.36
CA THR A 107 11.29 -11.97 11.43
C THR A 107 10.14 -11.12 10.84
N VAL A 108 9.14 -10.83 11.66
CA VAL A 108 8.03 -9.92 11.31
C VAL A 108 8.54 -8.55 10.89
N LYS A 109 9.59 -8.04 11.55
CA LYS A 109 10.25 -6.78 11.16
C LYS A 109 10.79 -6.81 9.74
N HIS A 110 11.38 -7.92 9.30
CA HIS A 110 11.87 -8.07 7.93
C HIS A 110 10.73 -8.02 6.91
N LEU A 111 9.54 -8.54 7.24
CA LEU A 111 8.35 -8.41 6.39
C LEU A 111 7.86 -6.95 6.33
N LEU A 112 7.75 -6.29 7.48
CA LEU A 112 7.32 -4.89 7.58
C LEU A 112 8.29 -3.93 6.86
N THR A 113 9.58 -4.22 6.87
CA THR A 113 10.61 -3.35 6.26
C THR A 113 10.98 -3.74 4.83
N MET A 114 10.30 -4.73 4.22
CA MET A 114 10.65 -5.23 2.87
C MET A 114 12.10 -5.73 2.74
N THR A 115 12.64 -6.30 3.84
CA THR A 115 14.01 -6.82 3.88
C THR A 115 14.07 -8.33 4.08
N ALA A 116 12.96 -9.04 3.87
CA ALA A 116 12.89 -10.49 4.05
C ALA A 116 13.59 -11.31 2.94
N GLY A 117 14.06 -10.66 1.87
CA GLY A 117 14.70 -11.34 0.73
C GLY A 117 13.72 -11.84 -0.33
N LEU A 118 12.42 -11.66 -0.13
CA LEU A 118 11.37 -11.94 -1.12
C LEU A 118 11.42 -10.95 -2.29
N THR A 119 10.78 -11.26 -3.42
CA THR A 119 10.64 -10.37 -4.58
C THR A 119 9.27 -10.47 -5.25
N TYR A 120 8.99 -9.62 -6.24
CA TYR A 120 7.96 -9.81 -7.25
C TYR A 120 8.56 -10.43 -8.52
N GLY A 121 9.28 -11.55 -8.37
CA GLY A 121 9.94 -12.24 -9.48
C GLY A 121 9.03 -13.23 -10.18
N LYS A 122 9.43 -13.61 -11.42
CA LYS A 122 8.73 -14.57 -12.24
C LYS A 122 8.52 -15.92 -11.54
N GLU A 123 9.47 -16.31 -10.69
CA GLU A 123 9.42 -17.55 -9.91
C GLU A 123 8.20 -17.60 -8.97
N TYR A 124 7.79 -16.46 -8.40
CA TYR A 124 6.57 -16.35 -7.59
C TYR A 124 5.31 -16.43 -8.46
N GLU A 125 5.32 -15.80 -9.64
CA GLU A 125 4.21 -15.89 -10.60
C GLU A 125 4.00 -17.33 -11.10
N GLU A 126 5.08 -18.08 -11.30
CA GLU A 126 5.03 -19.49 -11.68
C GLU A 126 4.42 -20.36 -10.56
N VAL A 127 4.77 -20.09 -9.29
CA VAL A 127 4.14 -20.75 -8.13
C VAL A 127 2.65 -20.45 -8.07
N ILE A 128 2.26 -19.19 -8.17
CA ILE A 128 0.87 -18.75 -8.18
C ILE A 128 0.08 -19.41 -9.31
N THR A 129 0.63 -19.42 -10.51
CA THR A 129 0.00 -20.04 -11.68
C THR A 129 -0.12 -21.56 -11.51
N GLY A 130 0.92 -22.21 -10.99
CA GLY A 130 0.94 -23.65 -10.73
C GLY A 130 -0.10 -24.11 -9.70
N LEU A 131 -0.44 -23.25 -8.73
CA LEU A 131 -1.48 -23.51 -7.74
C LEU A 131 -2.91 -23.39 -8.28
N ASN A 132 -3.08 -22.90 -9.52
CA ASN A 132 -4.41 -22.74 -10.12
C ASN A 132 -5.32 -21.84 -9.25
N ILE A 133 -4.79 -20.72 -8.82
CA ILE A 133 -5.36 -19.80 -7.84
C ILE A 133 -6.80 -19.35 -8.19
N GLU A 134 -7.15 -19.36 -9.48
CA GLU A 134 -8.51 -19.04 -9.94
C GLU A 134 -9.59 -20.01 -9.41
N LYS A 135 -9.19 -21.13 -8.80
CA LYS A 135 -10.09 -22.10 -8.17
C LYS A 135 -10.33 -21.85 -6.67
N GLY A 136 -10.07 -20.63 -6.18
CA GLY A 136 -10.37 -20.26 -4.79
C GLY A 136 -9.37 -20.80 -3.78
N LYS A 137 -8.06 -20.64 -4.04
CA LYS A 137 -7.00 -20.97 -3.07
C LYS A 137 -6.94 -19.97 -1.93
N GLU A 138 -6.85 -20.47 -0.72
CA GLU A 138 -6.77 -19.65 0.49
C GLU A 138 -5.39 -18.97 0.63
N THR A 139 -5.37 -17.81 1.28
CA THR A 139 -4.15 -16.99 1.49
C THR A 139 -3.00 -17.81 2.06
N LEU A 140 -3.24 -18.62 3.09
CA LEU A 140 -2.21 -19.46 3.71
C LEU A 140 -1.59 -20.48 2.74
N GLU A 141 -2.37 -21.07 1.85
CA GLU A 141 -1.88 -22.04 0.88
C GLU A 141 -0.90 -21.40 -0.10
N ILE A 142 -1.26 -20.21 -0.60
CA ILE A 142 -0.44 -19.45 -1.55
C ILE A 142 0.84 -18.95 -0.89
N VAL A 143 0.71 -18.35 0.28
CA VAL A 143 1.85 -17.79 1.02
C VAL A 143 2.82 -18.89 1.46
N ASN A 144 2.34 -20.05 1.88
CA ASN A 144 3.20 -21.18 2.21
C ASN A 144 3.96 -21.71 0.99
N ALA A 145 3.38 -21.64 -0.20
CA ALA A 145 4.07 -22.01 -1.44
C ALA A 145 5.19 -21.02 -1.81
N PHE A 146 5.10 -19.75 -1.43
CA PHE A 146 6.20 -18.78 -1.60
C PHE A 146 7.47 -19.18 -0.89
N ALA A 147 7.39 -19.93 0.20
CA ALA A 147 8.57 -20.44 0.93
C ALA A 147 9.41 -21.42 0.11
N GLN A 148 8.89 -21.94 -1.02
CA GLN A 148 9.64 -22.81 -1.94
C GLN A 148 10.50 -22.02 -2.94
N VAL A 149 10.32 -20.71 -3.04
CA VAL A 149 11.07 -19.83 -3.94
C VAL A 149 12.34 -19.37 -3.24
N PRO A 150 13.52 -19.40 -3.91
CA PRO A 150 14.76 -18.91 -3.31
C PRO A 150 14.66 -17.43 -2.93
N LEU A 151 15.10 -17.08 -1.72
CA LEU A 151 15.29 -15.69 -1.34
C LEU A 151 16.44 -15.09 -2.18
N LYS A 152 16.28 -13.84 -2.58
CA LYS A 152 17.28 -13.11 -3.39
C LYS A 152 18.35 -12.39 -2.54
N SER A 153 18.24 -12.44 -1.22
CA SER A 153 19.22 -11.98 -0.23
C SER A 153 18.89 -12.58 1.13
N CYS A 154 19.84 -12.58 2.05
CA CYS A 154 19.53 -12.91 3.44
C CYS A 154 18.55 -11.88 4.04
N PRO A 155 17.65 -12.31 4.96
CA PRO A 155 16.80 -11.38 5.69
C PRO A 155 17.60 -10.28 6.39
N GLY A 156 17.15 -9.03 6.28
CA GLY A 156 17.82 -7.85 6.84
C GLY A 156 18.90 -7.24 5.95
N GLU A 157 19.36 -7.93 4.91
CA GLU A 157 20.51 -7.48 4.10
C GLU A 157 20.15 -6.33 3.13
N LYS A 158 19.03 -6.47 2.40
CA LYS A 158 18.64 -5.52 1.34
C LYS A 158 17.15 -5.26 1.35
N PHE A 159 16.78 -3.99 1.09
CA PHE A 159 15.41 -3.65 0.72
C PHE A 159 15.08 -4.26 -0.64
N ARG A 160 13.94 -4.99 -0.68
CA ARG A 160 13.36 -5.51 -1.93
C ARG A 160 11.85 -5.40 -1.86
N TYR A 161 11.30 -4.54 -2.68
CA TYR A 161 9.85 -4.44 -2.80
C TYR A 161 9.25 -5.75 -3.33
N SER A 162 8.29 -6.35 -2.59
CA SER A 162 7.98 -7.76 -2.77
C SER A 162 6.67 -8.20 -2.14
N TYR A 163 6.42 -9.51 -2.13
CA TYR A 163 5.31 -10.19 -1.45
C TYR A 163 5.42 -10.21 0.09
N CYS A 164 6.29 -9.41 0.70
CA CYS A 164 6.44 -9.36 2.16
C CYS A 164 5.11 -9.10 2.88
N HIS A 165 4.28 -8.20 2.37
CA HIS A 165 3.01 -7.88 3.02
C HIS A 165 1.90 -8.91 2.73
N ASP A 166 2.05 -9.73 1.71
CA ASP A 166 1.20 -10.91 1.51
C ASP A 166 1.52 -11.96 2.58
N VAL A 167 2.80 -12.19 2.85
CA VAL A 167 3.25 -13.04 3.97
C VAL A 167 2.80 -12.45 5.31
N LEU A 168 2.86 -11.14 5.48
CA LEU A 168 2.36 -10.47 6.68
C LEU A 168 0.85 -10.63 6.87
N GLY A 169 0.07 -10.62 5.79
CA GLY A 169 -1.36 -10.91 5.81
C GLY A 169 -1.64 -12.33 6.37
N ALA A 170 -0.89 -13.33 5.90
CA ALA A 170 -0.98 -14.69 6.43
C ALA A 170 -0.53 -14.79 7.90
N VAL A 171 0.49 -14.05 8.32
CA VAL A 171 0.90 -13.94 9.73
C VAL A 171 -0.26 -13.39 10.58
N ILE A 172 -0.91 -12.32 10.11
CA ILE A 172 -2.07 -11.72 10.79
C ILE A 172 -3.20 -12.75 10.91
N GLU A 173 -3.49 -13.50 9.84
CA GLU A 173 -4.52 -14.52 9.83
C GLU A 173 -4.27 -15.61 10.89
N VAL A 174 -3.06 -16.16 10.96
CA VAL A 174 -2.71 -17.17 11.93
C VAL A 174 -2.74 -16.64 13.37
N VAL A 175 -2.16 -15.47 13.61
CA VAL A 175 -2.05 -14.89 14.97
C VAL A 175 -3.41 -14.43 15.49
N SER A 176 -4.28 -13.91 14.63
CA SER A 176 -5.62 -13.47 15.01
C SER A 176 -6.62 -14.63 15.12
N GLY A 177 -6.37 -15.75 14.43
CA GLY A 177 -7.31 -16.86 14.29
C GLY A 177 -8.53 -16.54 13.42
N LYS A 178 -8.45 -15.50 12.58
CA LYS A 178 -9.51 -15.01 11.69
C LYS A 178 -8.98 -14.90 10.27
N LYS A 179 -9.87 -14.94 9.25
CA LYS A 179 -9.47 -14.54 7.91
C LYS A 179 -8.90 -13.13 7.94
N PHE A 180 -7.92 -12.85 7.09
CA PHE A 180 -7.25 -11.56 7.08
C PHE A 180 -8.22 -10.40 6.84
N SER A 181 -9.16 -10.56 5.89
CA SER A 181 -10.22 -9.58 5.62
C SER A 181 -11.14 -9.34 6.82
N GLU A 182 -11.51 -10.40 7.55
CA GLU A 182 -12.36 -10.30 8.74
C GLU A 182 -11.64 -9.53 9.86
N PHE A 183 -10.36 -9.85 10.10
CA PHE A 183 -9.57 -9.12 11.09
C PHE A 183 -9.41 -7.64 10.73
N MET A 184 -9.09 -7.33 9.47
CA MET A 184 -8.97 -5.95 8.99
C MET A 184 -10.31 -5.21 9.09
N LYS A 185 -11.41 -5.88 8.74
CA LYS A 185 -12.76 -5.31 8.85
C LYS A 185 -13.09 -4.92 10.29
N GLU A 186 -12.94 -5.83 11.25
CA GLU A 186 -13.21 -5.55 12.66
C GLU A 186 -12.27 -4.52 13.28
N THR A 187 -11.02 -4.51 12.84
CA THR A 187 -9.97 -3.66 13.42
C THR A 187 -9.99 -2.25 12.86
N ILE A 188 -10.33 -2.08 11.58
CA ILE A 188 -10.25 -0.81 10.85
C ILE A 188 -11.59 -0.42 10.23
N PHE A 189 -12.17 -1.24 9.35
CA PHE A 189 -13.29 -0.79 8.51
C PHE A 189 -14.53 -0.47 9.33
N ASP A 190 -14.99 -1.39 10.18
CA ASP A 190 -16.19 -1.18 11.01
C ASP A 190 -15.98 -0.02 11.99
N LYS A 191 -14.76 0.11 12.53
CA LYS A 191 -14.43 1.18 13.47
C LYS A 191 -14.41 2.57 12.84
N LEU A 192 -14.02 2.68 11.58
CA LEU A 192 -13.93 3.96 10.87
C LEU A 192 -15.13 4.22 9.96
N GLY A 193 -16.05 3.26 9.81
CA GLY A 193 -17.18 3.36 8.90
C GLY A 193 -16.78 3.28 7.42
N MET A 194 -15.80 2.43 7.08
CA MET A 194 -15.33 2.19 5.71
C MET A 194 -16.18 1.10 5.06
N GLU A 195 -17.43 1.42 4.71
CA GLU A 195 -18.45 0.45 4.27
C GLU A 195 -18.24 -0.12 2.87
N LYS A 196 -17.46 0.61 2.04
CA LYS A 196 -17.13 0.24 0.65
C LYS A 196 -15.69 -0.20 0.48
N THR A 197 -15.11 -0.75 1.55
CA THR A 197 -13.74 -1.25 1.55
C THR A 197 -13.74 -2.75 1.84
N TYR A 198 -13.16 -3.55 0.92
CA TYR A 198 -13.26 -5.02 0.98
C TYR A 198 -12.19 -5.70 0.11
N PHE A 199 -12.12 -7.04 0.22
CA PHE A 199 -11.34 -7.92 -0.67
C PHE A 199 -12.27 -8.66 -1.64
N SER A 200 -11.70 -9.33 -2.66
CA SER A 200 -12.43 -10.18 -3.60
C SER A 200 -13.49 -9.47 -4.46
N PRO A 201 -13.08 -8.55 -5.36
CA PRO A 201 -13.99 -7.72 -6.15
C PRO A 201 -14.68 -8.41 -7.34
N ARG A 202 -14.48 -9.71 -7.57
CA ARG A 202 -14.91 -10.40 -8.81
C ARG A 202 -16.38 -10.29 -9.15
N ALA A 203 -17.23 -10.11 -8.17
CA ALA A 203 -18.68 -10.04 -8.34
C ALA A 203 -19.23 -8.62 -8.21
N ASN A 204 -18.39 -7.60 -8.08
CA ASN A 204 -18.88 -6.26 -7.82
C ASN A 204 -18.87 -5.40 -9.08
N GLU A 205 -20.08 -5.08 -9.56
CA GLU A 205 -20.30 -4.23 -10.73
C GLU A 205 -19.98 -2.75 -10.48
N ASN A 206 -19.72 -2.35 -9.21
CA ASN A 206 -19.43 -0.96 -8.85
C ASN A 206 -17.94 -0.61 -8.99
N VAL A 207 -17.07 -1.58 -9.28
CA VAL A 207 -15.66 -1.29 -9.54
C VAL A 207 -15.55 -0.51 -10.84
N ALA A 208 -14.92 0.66 -10.78
CA ALA A 208 -14.74 1.55 -11.91
C ALA A 208 -13.97 0.89 -13.06
N ASP A 209 -14.18 1.38 -14.26
CA ASP A 209 -13.41 0.96 -15.44
C ASP A 209 -11.91 1.02 -15.14
N PHE A 210 -11.22 -0.09 -15.37
CA PHE A 210 -9.78 -0.20 -15.19
C PHE A 210 -9.06 -0.06 -16.50
N TYR A 211 -7.99 0.74 -16.54
CA TYR A 211 -7.28 1.08 -17.76
C TYR A 211 -5.83 0.60 -17.73
N TRP A 212 -5.30 0.35 -18.92
CA TRP A 212 -3.91 0.02 -19.15
C TRP A 212 -3.33 0.92 -20.25
N ASN A 213 -2.14 1.44 -20.03
CA ASN A 213 -1.41 2.14 -21.08
C ASN A 213 -0.63 1.12 -21.92
N TYR A 214 -1.06 0.93 -23.14
CA TYR A 214 -0.36 0.14 -24.15
C TYR A 214 0.56 1.08 -24.92
N GLU A 215 1.87 0.97 -24.76
CA GLU A 215 2.88 1.94 -25.26
C GLU A 215 2.63 2.41 -26.70
N GLN A 216 2.31 1.51 -27.62
CA GLN A 216 2.04 1.82 -29.03
C GLN A 216 0.57 2.17 -29.33
N ASP A 217 -0.35 1.66 -28.53
CA ASP A 217 -1.81 1.72 -28.78
C ASP A 217 -2.52 2.75 -27.87
N GLY A 218 -1.81 3.38 -26.97
CA GLY A 218 -2.36 4.34 -26.00
C GLY A 218 -3.16 3.71 -24.87
N ILE A 219 -3.97 4.50 -24.19
CA ILE A 219 -4.74 4.09 -23.02
C ILE A 219 -6.04 3.44 -23.45
N LYS A 220 -6.25 2.20 -23.00
CA LYS A 220 -7.49 1.43 -23.29
C LYS A 220 -8.03 0.77 -22.01
N PRO A 221 -9.35 0.52 -21.92
CA PRO A 221 -9.91 -0.28 -20.85
C PRO A 221 -9.27 -1.67 -20.81
N LEU A 222 -8.93 -2.14 -19.61
CA LEU A 222 -8.43 -3.49 -19.36
C LEU A 222 -9.62 -4.38 -18.98
N VAL A 223 -9.97 -5.31 -19.84
CA VAL A 223 -11.13 -6.21 -19.65
C VAL A 223 -10.89 -7.26 -18.56
N LYS A 224 -9.62 -7.59 -18.28
CA LYS A 224 -9.24 -8.52 -17.20
C LYS A 224 -8.25 -7.85 -16.26
N VAL A 225 -8.65 -7.74 -15.00
CA VAL A 225 -7.75 -7.39 -13.91
C VAL A 225 -6.80 -8.55 -13.63
N VAL A 226 -5.62 -8.28 -13.11
CA VAL A 226 -4.60 -9.29 -12.73
C VAL A 226 -5.26 -10.37 -11.86
N PRO A 227 -5.51 -11.60 -12.37
CA PRO A 227 -6.41 -12.55 -11.74
C PRO A 227 -5.98 -12.97 -10.33
N HIS A 228 -4.67 -13.15 -10.14
CA HIS A 228 -4.13 -13.69 -8.90
C HIS A 228 -4.17 -12.73 -7.69
N ILE A 229 -4.28 -11.42 -7.91
CA ILE A 229 -4.33 -10.43 -6.82
C ILE A 229 -5.77 -10.24 -6.31
N PHE A 230 -6.75 -10.46 -7.19
CA PHE A 230 -8.16 -10.21 -6.94
C PHE A 230 -9.04 -11.46 -7.13
N CYS A 231 -8.49 -12.64 -6.84
CA CYS A 231 -9.26 -13.89 -6.90
C CYS A 231 -9.93 -14.17 -5.56
N ASP A 232 -10.98 -15.03 -5.62
CA ASP A 232 -11.64 -15.50 -4.41
C ASP A 232 -10.71 -16.39 -3.60
N GLY A 233 -10.70 -16.20 -2.28
CA GLY A 233 -9.89 -16.98 -1.35
C GLY A 233 -8.50 -16.38 -1.07
N TYR A 234 -7.85 -15.73 -2.02
CA TYR A 234 -6.57 -15.06 -1.80
C TYR A 234 -6.76 -13.59 -1.43
N GLU A 235 -6.51 -13.28 -0.19
CA GLU A 235 -6.56 -11.92 0.33
C GLU A 235 -5.15 -11.32 0.36
N SER A 236 -4.72 -10.74 -0.78
CA SER A 236 -3.38 -10.16 -0.91
C SER A 236 -3.18 -8.98 0.04
N GLY A 237 -2.39 -9.16 1.08
CA GLY A 237 -1.99 -8.08 2.01
C GLY A 237 -1.12 -7.01 1.34
N GLY A 238 -0.56 -7.34 0.18
CA GLY A 238 0.24 -6.42 -0.63
C GLY A 238 -0.54 -5.58 -1.63
N ALA A 239 -1.77 -6.03 -2.05
CA ALA A 239 -2.42 -5.38 -3.19
C ALA A 239 -3.93 -5.63 -3.35
N GLY A 240 -4.57 -6.49 -2.53
CA GLY A 240 -5.90 -7.04 -2.81
C GLY A 240 -7.10 -6.16 -2.45
N LEU A 241 -6.89 -4.97 -1.88
CA LEU A 241 -7.96 -4.13 -1.37
C LEU A 241 -8.70 -3.38 -2.48
N VAL A 242 -10.01 -3.31 -2.37
CA VAL A 242 -10.88 -2.37 -3.07
C VAL A 242 -11.36 -1.33 -2.09
N SER A 243 -11.43 -0.06 -2.50
CA SER A 243 -11.95 1.03 -1.69
C SER A 243 -12.40 2.21 -2.55
N THR A 244 -13.15 3.11 -1.97
CA THR A 244 -13.39 4.45 -2.53
C THR A 244 -12.39 5.45 -1.95
N VAL A 245 -12.20 6.59 -2.61
CA VAL A 245 -11.35 7.67 -2.08
C VAL A 245 -11.89 8.18 -0.74
N GLU A 246 -13.22 8.25 -0.60
CA GLU A 246 -13.87 8.66 0.65
C GLU A 246 -13.59 7.71 1.82
N ASP A 247 -13.76 6.40 1.62
CA ASP A 247 -13.49 5.42 2.68
C ASP A 247 -12.01 5.41 3.04
N TYR A 248 -11.14 5.42 2.02
CA TYR A 248 -9.70 5.41 2.26
C TYR A 248 -9.21 6.68 2.99
N ALA A 249 -9.87 7.83 2.76
CA ALA A 249 -9.60 9.06 3.50
C ALA A 249 -9.93 8.95 5.01
N LYS A 250 -10.93 8.15 5.40
CA LYS A 250 -11.22 7.88 6.83
C LYS A 250 -10.04 7.23 7.54
N PHE A 251 -9.38 6.26 6.88
CA PHE A 251 -8.14 5.66 7.38
C PHE A 251 -6.99 6.68 7.42
N ALA A 252 -6.81 7.45 6.34
CA ALA A 252 -5.78 8.49 6.28
C ALA A 252 -5.92 9.50 7.43
N LEU A 253 -7.14 9.97 7.69
CA LEU A 253 -7.46 10.88 8.80
C LEU A 253 -7.12 10.28 10.16
N ALA A 254 -7.47 9.02 10.39
CA ALA A 254 -7.11 8.34 11.63
C ALA A 254 -5.59 8.31 11.80
N MET A 255 -4.84 8.00 10.75
CA MET A 255 -3.38 7.95 10.81
C MET A 255 -2.75 9.32 11.03
N ALA A 256 -3.27 10.39 10.43
CA ALA A 256 -2.78 11.77 10.66
C ALA A 256 -3.05 12.26 12.10
N ASN A 257 -4.05 11.69 12.76
CA ASN A 257 -4.45 12.05 14.12
C ASN A 257 -4.04 10.98 15.15
N GLY A 258 -2.90 10.33 14.94
CA GLY A 258 -2.31 9.37 15.90
C GLY A 258 -3.22 8.17 16.18
N GLY A 259 -3.92 7.67 15.17
CA GLY A 259 -4.81 6.51 15.25
C GLY A 259 -6.25 6.82 15.67
N LEU A 260 -6.62 8.09 15.83
CA LEU A 260 -7.98 8.52 16.21
C LEU A 260 -8.79 8.91 14.96
N GLY A 261 -9.87 8.20 14.69
CA GLY A 261 -10.78 8.51 13.58
C GLY A 261 -11.63 9.76 13.84
N ALA A 262 -12.18 10.35 12.77
CA ALA A 262 -13.06 11.52 12.84
C ALA A 262 -14.35 11.26 13.65
N ASN A 263 -14.75 10.00 13.78
CA ASN A 263 -15.89 9.56 14.60
C ASN A 263 -15.54 9.37 16.08
N GLY A 264 -14.33 9.74 16.50
CA GLY A 264 -13.84 9.60 17.88
C GLY A 264 -13.38 8.18 18.26
N VAL A 265 -13.36 7.24 17.32
CA VAL A 265 -12.93 5.85 17.58
C VAL A 265 -11.43 5.71 17.29
N ARG A 266 -10.70 5.14 18.24
CA ARG A 266 -9.26 4.89 18.10
C ARG A 266 -9.01 3.48 17.55
N ILE A 267 -8.22 3.38 16.48
CA ILE A 267 -7.79 2.11 15.89
C ILE A 267 -6.39 1.68 16.36
N LEU A 268 -5.49 2.63 16.60
CA LEU A 268 -4.12 2.44 17.11
C LEU A 268 -3.78 3.50 18.15
N LYS A 269 -2.81 3.24 19.03
CA LYS A 269 -2.21 4.26 19.89
C LYS A 269 -1.33 5.20 19.08
N GLU A 270 -1.13 6.40 19.59
CA GLU A 270 -0.32 7.42 18.94
C GLU A 270 1.15 6.97 18.78
N GLU A 271 1.70 6.30 19.78
CA GLU A 271 3.05 5.76 19.74
C GLU A 271 3.18 4.70 18.65
N THR A 272 2.16 3.84 18.50
CA THR A 272 2.14 2.80 17.46
C THR A 272 2.12 3.41 16.06
N VAL A 273 1.34 4.46 15.84
CA VAL A 273 1.35 5.19 14.57
C VAL A 273 2.72 5.83 14.32
N LYS A 274 3.35 6.42 15.34
CA LYS A 274 4.69 7.00 15.26
C LYS A 274 5.75 5.97 14.88
N ASP A 275 5.65 4.75 15.41
CA ASP A 275 6.55 3.65 15.05
C ASP A 275 6.42 3.28 13.57
N ILE A 276 5.19 3.30 13.00
CA ILE A 276 4.95 3.01 11.58
C ILE A 276 5.74 3.94 10.67
N TYR A 277 5.71 5.25 10.92
CA TYR A 277 6.38 6.21 10.04
C TYR A 277 7.80 6.58 10.48
N SER A 278 8.31 6.02 11.57
CA SER A 278 9.71 6.20 11.96
C SER A 278 10.63 5.54 10.92
N PRO A 279 11.59 6.27 10.31
CA PRO A 279 12.36 5.75 9.19
C PRO A 279 13.39 4.71 9.68
N VAL A 280 13.07 3.44 9.53
CA VAL A 280 13.94 2.32 9.90
C VAL A 280 15.11 2.19 8.90
N LEU A 281 14.83 2.32 7.60
CA LEU A 281 15.84 2.14 6.56
C LEU A 281 16.66 3.41 6.27
N ALA A 282 16.34 4.56 6.84
CA ALA A 282 17.21 5.74 6.78
C ALA A 282 18.49 5.57 7.61
N SER A 283 18.50 4.64 8.57
CA SER A 283 19.66 4.28 9.40
C SER A 283 20.47 3.11 8.85
N ILE A 284 19.90 2.31 7.94
CA ILE A 284 20.61 1.24 7.24
C ILE A 284 21.29 1.89 6.03
N SER A 285 22.60 1.78 5.93
CA SER A 285 23.45 2.46 4.94
C SER A 285 22.84 2.56 3.54
N VAL A 286 23.25 3.57 2.80
CA VAL A 286 22.87 3.89 1.40
C VAL A 286 22.90 2.68 0.43
N ASN A 287 23.49 1.56 0.83
CA ASN A 287 23.63 0.35 0.04
C ASN A 287 22.50 -0.68 0.20
N ASN A 288 21.44 -0.39 0.97
CA ASN A 288 20.36 -1.36 1.20
C ASN A 288 19.37 -1.53 0.03
N GLY A 289 19.55 -0.78 -1.08
CA GLY A 289 18.74 -0.91 -2.28
C GLY A 289 17.39 -0.19 -2.23
N PHE A 290 17.07 0.56 -1.16
CA PHE A 290 15.86 1.37 -1.13
C PHE A 290 15.95 2.51 -2.14
N THR A 291 15.02 2.53 -3.07
CA THR A 291 14.79 3.64 -3.99
C THR A 291 13.31 4.01 -3.93
N CYS A 292 13.03 5.27 -3.70
CA CYS A 292 11.67 5.80 -3.73
C CYS A 292 11.48 6.61 -5.02
N VAL A 293 10.35 6.40 -5.69
CA VAL A 293 10.03 7.12 -6.94
C VAL A 293 9.91 8.62 -6.70
N GLN A 294 9.51 9.00 -5.47
CA GLN A 294 9.43 10.41 -5.06
C GLN A 294 10.79 11.02 -4.69
N GLY A 295 11.88 10.27 -4.80
CA GLY A 295 13.26 10.78 -4.70
C GLY A 295 13.97 10.51 -3.38
N LYS A 296 15.18 11.10 -3.26
CA LYS A 296 16.14 10.86 -2.19
C LYS A 296 15.76 11.40 -0.80
N ASP A 297 14.68 12.18 -0.71
CA ASP A 297 14.24 12.80 0.53
C ASP A 297 13.31 11.88 1.34
N TYR A 298 13.17 10.63 0.89
CA TYR A 298 12.41 9.59 1.55
C TYR A 298 13.29 8.45 2.06
N GLY A 299 12.94 7.94 3.23
CA GLY A 299 13.33 6.66 3.78
C GLY A 299 12.15 5.70 3.82
N TYR A 300 12.28 4.59 4.54
CA TYR A 300 11.24 3.59 4.71
C TYR A 300 11.04 3.25 6.18
N GLY A 301 9.80 3.36 6.64
CA GLY A 301 9.39 2.96 7.99
C GLY A 301 8.94 1.49 8.04
N LEU A 302 7.94 1.21 8.84
CA LEU A 302 7.29 -0.10 8.85
C LEU A 302 6.20 -0.11 7.77
N GLY A 303 6.58 -0.50 6.55
CA GLY A 303 5.68 -0.69 5.42
C GLY A 303 5.20 0.57 4.70
N VAL A 304 5.75 1.71 5.01
CA VAL A 304 5.42 3.01 4.37
C VAL A 304 6.69 3.76 3.97
N ARG A 305 6.64 4.53 2.88
CA ARG A 305 7.65 5.55 2.65
C ARG A 305 7.50 6.62 3.73
N THR A 306 8.60 7.20 4.16
CA THR A 306 8.60 8.26 5.17
C THR A 306 9.57 9.36 4.76
N ARG A 307 9.13 10.59 4.79
CA ARG A 307 9.96 11.76 4.46
C ARG A 307 11.02 11.99 5.55
N ILE A 308 12.27 12.10 5.12
CA ILE A 308 13.42 12.31 6.03
C ILE A 308 13.93 13.74 6.04
N ARG A 309 13.44 14.60 5.13
CA ARG A 309 13.76 16.03 5.03
C ARG A 309 12.50 16.82 4.74
N GLU A 310 12.38 17.98 5.38
CA GLU A 310 11.33 18.95 5.09
C GLU A 310 11.50 19.56 3.69
N THR A 311 10.39 19.92 3.04
CA THR A 311 10.42 20.67 1.78
C THR A 311 10.44 22.18 2.05
N GLU A 312 10.92 22.96 1.08
CA GLU A 312 10.87 24.43 1.12
C GLU A 312 9.44 24.99 1.16
N TRP A 313 8.45 24.19 0.76
CA TRP A 313 7.04 24.58 0.74
C TRP A 313 6.22 23.99 1.91
N GLY A 314 6.90 23.47 2.93
CA GLY A 314 6.29 23.17 4.23
C GLY A 314 5.80 21.75 4.44
N LEU A 315 6.06 20.79 3.54
CA LEU A 315 5.79 19.38 3.82
C LEU A 315 6.85 18.85 4.79
N PRO A 316 6.47 18.42 6.02
CA PRO A 316 7.44 18.20 7.09
C PRO A 316 8.16 16.85 6.95
N LYS A 317 9.26 16.74 7.68
CA LYS A 317 9.84 15.43 8.01
C LYS A 317 8.81 14.61 8.81
N GLY A 318 8.71 13.31 8.48
CA GLY A 318 7.73 12.41 9.10
C GLY A 318 6.42 12.29 8.33
N GLU A 319 6.23 13.05 7.22
CA GLU A 319 5.17 12.71 6.27
C GLU A 319 5.39 11.29 5.74
N PHE A 320 4.30 10.54 5.62
CA PHE A 320 4.36 9.16 5.18
C PHE A 320 3.17 8.76 4.32
N GLY A 321 3.29 7.61 3.68
CA GLY A 321 2.21 7.04 2.86
C GLY A 321 2.73 5.99 1.90
N TRP A 322 1.94 5.72 0.85
CA TRP A 322 2.30 4.78 -0.21
C TRP A 322 1.54 5.06 -1.50
N ASP A 323 1.97 4.38 -2.58
CA ASP A 323 1.37 4.49 -3.92
C ASP A 323 0.81 3.14 -4.34
N GLY A 324 -0.34 3.15 -5.02
CA GLY A 324 -0.92 1.97 -5.66
C GLY A 324 -0.57 1.91 -7.16
N ALA A 325 -0.33 0.70 -7.67
CA ALA A 325 0.09 0.50 -9.06
C ALA A 325 -0.90 1.00 -10.14
N ALA A 326 -2.13 1.34 -9.74
CA ALA A 326 -3.15 1.96 -10.58
C ALA A 326 -3.25 3.49 -10.41
N GLY A 327 -2.32 4.13 -9.70
CA GLY A 327 -2.29 5.57 -9.49
C GLY A 327 -2.98 6.03 -8.21
N SER A 328 -3.47 5.13 -7.36
CA SER A 328 -3.90 5.49 -6.01
C SER A 328 -2.71 6.02 -5.20
N TYR A 329 -2.97 6.98 -4.33
CA TYR A 329 -1.93 7.62 -3.54
C TYR A 329 -2.44 7.99 -2.15
N LEU A 330 -1.59 7.75 -1.17
CA LEU A 330 -1.79 8.17 0.21
C LEU A 330 -0.65 9.09 0.65
N MET A 331 -0.99 10.25 1.15
CA MET A 331 -0.11 11.12 1.91
C MET A 331 -0.73 11.43 3.27
N VAL A 332 0.05 11.25 4.32
CA VAL A 332 -0.30 11.54 5.72
C VAL A 332 0.78 12.42 6.32
N ASP A 333 0.42 13.61 6.74
CA ASP A 333 1.27 14.50 7.52
C ASP A 333 0.76 14.53 8.97
N PRO A 334 1.42 13.80 9.88
CA PRO A 334 1.00 13.76 11.28
C PRO A 334 1.36 15.02 12.07
N VAL A 335 2.24 15.88 11.55
CA VAL A 335 2.68 17.11 12.20
C VAL A 335 1.63 18.21 12.05
N ASN A 336 1.18 18.44 10.82
CA ASN A 336 0.17 19.45 10.51
C ASN A 336 -1.25 18.86 10.44
N LYS A 337 -1.41 17.54 10.65
CA LYS A 337 -2.66 16.77 10.54
C LYS A 337 -3.32 16.95 9.18
N VAL A 338 -2.51 16.86 8.14
CA VAL A 338 -2.96 16.95 6.75
C VAL A 338 -2.97 15.58 6.11
N THR A 339 -4.01 15.29 5.34
CA THR A 339 -4.04 14.09 4.50
C THR A 339 -4.41 14.44 3.06
N VAL A 340 -3.81 13.73 2.13
CA VAL A 340 -4.19 13.76 0.72
C VAL A 340 -4.38 12.33 0.24
N VAL A 341 -5.54 12.05 -0.32
CA VAL A 341 -5.83 10.79 -1.00
C VAL A 341 -6.15 11.09 -2.46
N VAL A 342 -5.49 10.35 -3.34
CA VAL A 342 -5.75 10.43 -4.78
C VAL A 342 -6.19 9.05 -5.26
N GLY A 343 -7.32 9.00 -5.96
CA GLY A 343 -7.81 7.83 -6.67
C GLY A 343 -7.59 7.99 -8.17
N MET A 344 -6.96 7.01 -8.78
CA MET A 344 -6.85 6.83 -10.23
C MET A 344 -7.01 5.36 -10.54
N HIS A 345 -7.30 4.99 -11.79
CA HIS A 345 -7.54 3.59 -12.13
C HIS A 345 -6.88 3.20 -13.46
N ILE A 346 -5.57 3.46 -13.55
CA ILE A 346 -4.76 3.17 -14.75
C ILE A 346 -3.41 2.56 -14.36
N ARG A 347 -3.01 1.49 -15.04
CA ARG A 347 -1.68 0.87 -14.89
C ARG A 347 -0.74 1.21 -16.05
N ASN A 348 0.54 0.91 -15.82
CA ASN A 348 1.62 1.12 -16.79
C ASN A 348 1.74 2.59 -17.25
N TRP A 349 1.56 3.53 -16.29
CA TRP A 349 1.65 4.96 -16.56
C TRP A 349 2.63 5.65 -15.60
N THR A 350 3.90 5.65 -15.96
CA THR A 350 5.01 6.16 -15.14
C THR A 350 4.89 7.65 -14.73
N PRO A 351 4.35 8.58 -15.56
CA PRO A 351 4.29 10.00 -15.19
C PRO A 351 3.57 10.32 -13.87
N ILE A 352 2.61 9.49 -13.45
CA ILE A 352 1.90 9.67 -12.16
C ILE A 352 2.89 9.59 -11.01
N PHE A 353 3.75 8.58 -11.01
CA PHE A 353 4.69 8.31 -9.93
C PHE A 353 5.92 9.20 -9.98
N SER A 354 6.30 9.71 -11.16
CA SER A 354 7.52 10.51 -11.35
C SER A 354 7.41 11.96 -10.91
N GLY A 355 6.31 12.36 -10.28
CA GLY A 355 6.20 13.72 -9.74
C GLY A 355 4.77 14.24 -9.57
N GLU A 356 3.79 13.68 -10.27
CA GLU A 356 2.44 14.26 -10.32
C GLU A 356 1.70 14.19 -8.98
N HIS A 357 1.82 13.04 -8.27
CA HIS A 357 1.28 12.94 -6.91
C HIS A 357 1.87 13.99 -5.98
N LEU A 358 3.20 14.15 -6.00
CA LEU A 358 3.88 15.14 -5.16
C LEU A 358 3.54 16.58 -5.58
N LYS A 359 3.31 16.81 -6.89
CA LYS A 359 2.88 18.11 -7.40
C LYS A 359 1.48 18.50 -6.92
N ILE A 360 0.56 17.55 -6.87
CA ILE A 360 -0.78 17.77 -6.28
C ILE A 360 -0.64 18.17 -4.80
N VAL A 361 0.18 17.44 -4.04
CA VAL A 361 0.44 17.77 -2.63
C VAL A 361 1.07 19.16 -2.48
N GLU A 362 2.08 19.50 -3.30
CA GLU A 362 2.70 20.83 -3.30
C GLU A 362 1.68 21.95 -3.53
N LEU A 363 0.79 21.77 -4.49
CA LEU A 363 -0.24 22.78 -4.81
C LEU A 363 -1.27 22.92 -3.67
N ILE A 364 -1.59 21.82 -2.96
CA ILE A 364 -2.43 21.86 -1.77
C ILE A 364 -1.76 22.70 -0.68
N TYR A 365 -0.50 22.43 -0.38
CA TYR A 365 0.25 23.16 0.66
C TYR A 365 0.42 24.65 0.31
N LYS A 366 0.71 24.98 -0.94
CA LYS A 366 0.96 26.36 -1.37
C LYS A 366 -0.30 27.22 -1.52
N HIS A 367 -1.44 26.63 -1.85
CA HIS A 367 -2.60 27.42 -2.30
C HIS A 367 -3.90 27.12 -1.53
N ILE A 368 -3.96 26.04 -0.76
CA ILE A 368 -5.18 25.60 -0.08
C ILE A 368 -5.02 25.66 1.45
N LEU A 369 -3.87 25.24 1.98
CA LEU A 369 -3.54 25.32 3.40
C LEU A 369 -2.93 26.65 3.80
#